data_6104df299d3efdeb4e91b009d5264466
#
_entry.id   6104df299d3efdeb4e91b009d5264466
#
_cell.length_a   1.000
_cell.length_b   1.000
_cell.length_c   1.000
_cell.angle_alpha   90.00
_cell.angle_beta   90.00
_cell.angle_gamma   90.00
#
_symmetry.space_group_name_H-M   'P 1'
#
loop_
_entity.id
_entity.type
_entity.pdbx_description
1 polymer ?
#
loop_
_entity_poly.entity_id
_entity_poly.type
_entity_poly.pdbx_seq_one_letter_code
_entity_poly.pdbx_strand_id
1 'polypeptide(L)'
;FILGASKSGKSSLEKVLGQSPKVQSFYECLRPDSQIYSNPKKPDQPVNSALRRDNLSISDLFYGNENLLTSDGIEVVTCSNPFAIHSIITLAEALPNASFVFMSRNPMDVAADIFTTEYNASNYYAYDPYSIMEYINWYQDFWDILKEKIPESTLTINFECLMKTPHKIAEQLEVFLSTDIELT
;
A
#
# COMPACT_ATOMS: atom_id res chain seq x y z
N PHE A 1 -1.05 -3.65 3.50
CA PHE A 1 -0.89 -2.74 2.35
C PHE A 1 -0.09 -1.52 2.77
N ILE A 2 0.94 -1.16 2.00
CA ILE A 2 1.78 0.01 2.25
C ILE A 2 1.37 1.12 1.29
N LEU A 3 0.88 2.22 1.83
CA LEU A 3 0.25 3.33 1.13
C LEU A 3 1.08 4.61 1.20
N GLY A 4 0.76 5.57 0.37
CA GLY A 4 1.40 6.88 0.34
C GLY A 4 1.69 7.36 -1.08
N ALA A 5 1.99 8.63 -1.22
CA ALA A 5 2.36 9.24 -2.50
C ALA A 5 3.56 8.54 -3.15
N SER A 6 3.77 8.74 -4.43
CA SER A 6 5.04 8.39 -5.08
C SER A 6 6.21 9.01 -4.30
N LYS A 7 7.32 8.30 -4.17
CA LYS A 7 8.52 8.78 -3.44
C LYS A 7 8.35 9.00 -1.92
N SER A 8 7.24 8.59 -1.32
CA SER A 8 7.06 8.67 0.14
C SER A 8 7.87 7.64 0.94
N GLY A 9 8.52 6.67 0.29
CA GLY A 9 9.33 5.65 0.95
C GLY A 9 8.64 4.30 1.14
N LYS A 10 7.51 4.03 0.47
CA LYS A 10 6.80 2.74 0.52
C LYS A 10 7.71 1.53 0.27
N SER A 11 8.45 1.57 -0.83
CA SER A 11 9.38 0.48 -1.18
C SER A 11 10.54 0.34 -0.20
N SER A 12 10.94 1.43 0.48
CA SER A 12 11.95 1.38 1.55
C SER A 12 11.43 0.62 2.76
N LEU A 13 10.20 0.90 3.19
CA LEU A 13 9.56 0.16 4.28
C LEU A 13 9.40 -1.31 3.90
N GLU A 14 8.90 -1.59 2.70
CA GLU A 14 8.69 -2.96 2.22
C GLU A 14 10.00 -3.75 2.15
N LYS A 15 11.09 -3.10 1.74
CA LYS A 15 12.42 -3.69 1.74
C LYS A 15 12.94 -3.99 3.15
N VAL A 16 12.65 -3.12 4.12
CA VAL A 16 13.00 -3.37 5.54
C VAL A 16 12.19 -4.55 6.07
N LEU A 17 10.89 -4.57 5.86
CA LEU A 17 10.02 -5.68 6.29
C LEU A 17 10.42 -7.01 5.65
N GLY A 18 10.79 -7.01 4.37
CA GLY A 18 11.22 -8.20 3.63
C GLY A 18 12.57 -8.79 4.09
N GLN A 19 13.25 -8.19 5.07
CA GLN A 19 14.40 -8.81 5.73
C GLN A 19 13.97 -9.91 6.73
N SER A 20 12.75 -9.84 7.24
CA SER A 20 12.20 -10.87 8.10
C SER A 20 11.82 -12.12 7.30
N PRO A 21 12.21 -13.33 7.77
CA PRO A 21 11.83 -14.58 7.12
C PRO A 21 10.32 -14.85 7.16
N LYS A 22 9.58 -14.14 8.01
CA LYS A 22 8.12 -14.26 8.15
C LYS A 22 7.35 -13.33 7.22
N VAL A 23 8.05 -12.44 6.49
CA VAL A 23 7.42 -11.45 5.62
C VAL A 23 7.73 -11.73 4.16
N GLN A 24 6.68 -11.90 3.36
CA GLN A 24 6.80 -11.98 1.92
C GLN A 24 6.41 -10.64 1.27
N SER A 25 7.37 -10.00 0.60
CA SER A 25 7.16 -8.73 -0.08
C SER A 25 6.82 -8.93 -1.56
N PHE A 26 5.70 -8.36 -1.99
CA PHE A 26 5.24 -8.42 -3.39
C PHE A 26 5.35 -7.10 -4.14
N TYR A 27 5.71 -6.02 -3.47
CA TYR A 27 5.80 -4.67 -4.04
C TYR A 27 4.50 -4.27 -4.76
N GLU A 28 4.56 -3.96 -6.04
CA GLU A 28 3.42 -3.48 -6.84
C GLU A 28 2.67 -4.61 -7.54
N CYS A 29 2.72 -5.84 -7.02
CA CYS A 29 2.15 -7.04 -7.67
C CYS A 29 0.61 -7.12 -7.68
N LEU A 30 -0.11 -6.28 -6.96
CA LEU A 30 -1.57 -6.18 -7.13
C LEU A 30 -1.89 -5.80 -8.58
N ARG A 31 -2.73 -6.57 -9.21
CA ARG A 31 -3.38 -6.18 -10.48
C ARG A 31 -4.73 -5.52 -10.14
N PRO A 32 -4.78 -4.19 -9.96
CA PRO A 32 -6.02 -3.52 -9.58
C PRO A 32 -7.02 -3.48 -10.72
N ASP A 33 -6.57 -3.53 -11.93
CA ASP A 33 -7.24 -2.94 -13.08
C ASP A 33 -8.09 -3.89 -13.90
N SER A 34 -7.84 -5.18 -13.91
CA SER A 34 -8.60 -6.08 -14.80
C SER A 34 -9.74 -6.85 -14.12
N GLN A 35 -9.67 -7.04 -12.80
CA GLN A 35 -10.70 -7.80 -12.07
C GLN A 35 -11.42 -6.98 -11.00
N ILE A 36 -10.76 -5.97 -10.43
CA ILE A 36 -11.35 -5.10 -9.40
C ILE A 36 -12.16 -3.98 -10.03
N TYR A 37 -11.71 -3.41 -11.15
CA TYR A 37 -12.30 -2.21 -11.75
C TYR A 37 -13.16 -2.41 -13.00
N SER A 38 -13.11 -3.57 -13.63
CA SER A 38 -13.94 -3.78 -14.82
C SER A 38 -14.51 -5.18 -14.88
N ASN A 39 -15.84 -5.26 -14.92
CA ASN A 39 -16.46 -6.39 -15.58
C ASN A 39 -16.37 -6.09 -17.09
N PRO A 40 -15.45 -6.74 -17.85
CA PRO A 40 -15.28 -6.44 -19.28
C PRO A 40 -16.55 -6.72 -20.09
N LYS A 41 -17.55 -7.39 -19.51
CA LYS A 41 -18.84 -7.69 -20.13
C LYS A 41 -19.94 -6.67 -19.79
N LYS A 42 -19.69 -5.75 -18.84
CA LYS A 42 -20.67 -4.72 -18.43
C LYS A 42 -19.95 -3.45 -17.95
N PRO A 43 -19.43 -2.63 -18.87
CA PRO A 43 -18.69 -1.40 -18.53
C PRO A 43 -19.53 -0.36 -17.76
N ASP A 44 -20.84 -0.47 -17.81
CA ASP A 44 -21.80 0.51 -17.23
C ASP A 44 -22.23 0.14 -15.79
N GLN A 45 -21.75 -0.95 -15.21
CA GLN A 45 -22.06 -1.28 -13.81
C GLN A 45 -21.03 -0.65 -12.87
N PRO A 46 -21.49 0.03 -11.81
CA PRO A 46 -20.56 0.58 -10.82
C PRO A 46 -19.71 -0.53 -10.21
N VAL A 47 -18.44 -0.23 -10.01
CA VAL A 47 -17.36 -1.08 -9.52
C VAL A 47 -17.71 -1.89 -8.25
N ASN A 48 -18.64 -1.39 -7.44
CA ASN A 48 -19.12 -2.04 -6.21
C ASN A 48 -19.75 -3.43 -6.39
N SER A 49 -20.09 -3.84 -7.60
CA SER A 49 -20.73 -5.14 -7.84
C SER A 49 -19.73 -6.28 -8.10
N ALA A 50 -18.50 -5.98 -8.47
CA ALA A 50 -17.50 -6.99 -8.80
C ALA A 50 -16.76 -7.50 -7.56
N LEU A 51 -16.63 -6.66 -6.52
CA LEU A 51 -15.94 -7.00 -5.27
C LEU A 51 -16.85 -7.60 -4.19
N ARG A 52 -18.15 -7.61 -4.38
CA ARG A 52 -19.09 -8.38 -3.56
C ARG A 52 -19.04 -9.87 -3.92
N ARG A 53 -17.86 -10.43 -4.04
CA ARG A 53 -17.69 -11.87 -3.92
C ARG A 53 -17.42 -12.13 -2.45
N ASP A 54 -18.39 -12.77 -1.81
CA ASP A 54 -18.38 -13.15 -0.40
C ASP A 54 -17.17 -14.03 0.02
N ASN A 55 -16.17 -14.20 -0.85
CA ASN A 55 -14.99 -15.04 -0.66
C ASN A 55 -13.79 -14.53 -1.49
N LEU A 56 -13.45 -13.25 -1.44
CA LEU A 56 -12.17 -12.79 -2.02
C LEU A 56 -11.03 -13.37 -1.18
N SER A 57 -10.21 -14.21 -1.79
CA SER A 57 -9.02 -14.74 -1.14
C SER A 57 -7.80 -13.86 -1.42
N ILE A 58 -6.79 -13.92 -0.56
CA ILE A 58 -5.50 -13.24 -0.81
C ILE A 58 -4.92 -13.69 -2.15
N SER A 59 -5.07 -14.96 -2.53
CA SER A 59 -4.61 -15.49 -3.82
C SER A 59 -5.26 -14.79 -5.02
N ASP A 60 -6.52 -14.36 -4.91
CA ASP A 60 -7.19 -13.63 -5.99
C ASP A 60 -6.59 -12.24 -6.24
N LEU A 61 -5.97 -11.64 -5.22
CA LEU A 61 -5.30 -10.34 -5.31
C LEU A 61 -3.87 -10.44 -5.87
N PHE A 62 -3.20 -11.55 -5.62
CA PHE A 62 -1.80 -11.77 -5.99
C PHE A 62 -1.67 -12.75 -7.18
N TYR A 63 -2.54 -12.63 -8.15
CA TYR A 63 -2.61 -13.48 -9.32
C TYR A 63 -1.24 -13.75 -9.95
N GLY A 64 -0.92 -15.04 -10.11
CA GLY A 64 0.37 -15.51 -10.64
C GLY A 64 1.46 -15.69 -9.60
N ASN A 65 1.20 -15.37 -8.33
CA ASN A 65 2.14 -15.55 -7.21
C ASN A 65 1.55 -16.46 -6.09
N GLU A 66 0.53 -17.24 -6.40
CA GLU A 66 -0.18 -18.08 -5.44
C GLU A 66 0.75 -19.07 -4.72
N ASN A 67 1.75 -19.58 -5.41
CA ASN A 67 2.75 -20.49 -4.83
C ASN A 67 3.62 -19.84 -3.75
N LEU A 68 3.76 -18.51 -3.77
CA LEU A 68 4.55 -17.78 -2.79
C LEU A 68 3.75 -17.51 -1.50
N LEU A 69 2.42 -17.51 -1.60
CA LEU A 69 1.52 -17.32 -0.44
C LEU A 69 1.41 -18.58 0.43
N THR A 70 1.86 -19.72 -0.08
CA THR A 70 1.79 -21.02 0.59
C THR A 70 3.12 -21.46 1.19
N SER A 71 4.13 -20.57 1.20
CA SER A 71 5.43 -20.90 1.78
C SER A 71 5.31 -21.05 3.29
N ASP A 72 5.84 -22.15 3.82
CA ASP A 72 5.84 -22.43 5.27
C ASP A 72 6.56 -21.30 6.03
N GLY A 73 5.93 -20.78 7.08
CA GLY A 73 6.49 -19.77 7.96
C GLY A 73 6.21 -18.31 7.57
N ILE A 74 5.54 -18.05 6.45
CA ILE A 74 5.10 -16.69 6.10
C ILE A 74 3.85 -16.32 6.91
N GLU A 75 3.97 -15.25 7.69
CA GLU A 75 2.88 -14.72 8.53
C GLU A 75 2.30 -13.42 7.95
N VAL A 76 3.13 -12.63 7.25
CA VAL A 76 2.75 -11.34 6.68
C VAL A 76 3.08 -11.28 5.19
N VAL A 77 2.15 -10.77 4.42
CA VAL A 77 2.31 -10.47 2.99
C VAL A 77 2.18 -8.97 2.78
N THR A 78 3.13 -8.34 2.10
CA THR A 78 3.10 -6.90 1.85
C THR A 78 2.85 -6.57 0.39
N CYS A 79 2.20 -5.44 0.15
CA CYS A 79 1.96 -4.87 -1.17
C CYS A 79 2.00 -3.34 -1.09
N SER A 80 2.81 -2.72 -1.93
CA SER A 80 2.97 -1.25 -2.01
C SER A 80 2.42 -0.64 -3.29
N ASN A 81 1.50 -1.33 -3.96
CA ASN A 81 0.88 -0.83 -5.19
C ASN A 81 0.17 0.51 -4.94
N PRO A 82 0.52 1.58 -5.68
CA PRO A 82 -0.07 2.91 -5.48
C PRO A 82 -1.58 2.94 -5.76
N PHE A 83 -2.08 2.05 -6.62
CA PHE A 83 -3.52 1.99 -6.93
C PHE A 83 -4.36 1.35 -5.80
N ALA A 84 -3.75 0.65 -4.84
CA ALA A 84 -4.48 0.06 -3.72
C ALA A 84 -5.27 1.11 -2.92
N ILE A 85 -4.80 2.36 -2.88
CA ILE A 85 -5.46 3.45 -2.15
C ILE A 85 -6.91 3.68 -2.62
N HIS A 86 -7.21 3.49 -3.89
CA HIS A 86 -8.56 3.68 -4.44
C HIS A 86 -9.55 2.59 -4.01
N SER A 87 -9.06 1.47 -3.49
CA SER A 87 -9.87 0.29 -3.16
C SER A 87 -9.83 -0.10 -1.69
N ILE A 88 -9.22 0.74 -0.83
CA ILE A 88 -8.94 0.37 0.56
C ILE A 88 -10.19 -0.04 1.34
N ILE A 89 -11.28 0.72 1.23
CA ILE A 89 -12.52 0.40 1.95
C ILE A 89 -13.03 -0.98 1.53
N THR A 90 -13.01 -1.27 0.23
CA THR A 90 -13.44 -2.56 -0.29
C THR A 90 -12.47 -3.69 0.10
N LEU A 91 -11.17 -3.38 0.13
CA LEU A 91 -10.16 -4.34 0.61
C LEU A 91 -10.32 -4.62 2.11
N ALA A 92 -10.60 -3.61 2.92
CA ALA A 92 -10.87 -3.77 4.36
C ALA A 92 -12.13 -4.61 4.62
N GLU A 93 -13.19 -4.41 3.82
CA GLU A 93 -14.42 -5.22 3.90
C GLU A 93 -14.20 -6.67 3.46
N ALA A 94 -13.41 -6.89 2.40
CA ALA A 94 -13.17 -8.21 1.84
C ALA A 94 -12.10 -9.01 2.59
N LEU A 95 -11.17 -8.33 3.24
CA LEU A 95 -10.03 -8.90 3.96
C LEU A 95 -10.01 -8.39 5.41
N PRO A 96 -10.74 -9.02 6.34
CA PRO A 96 -10.86 -8.54 7.72
C PRO A 96 -9.52 -8.42 8.47
N ASN A 97 -8.50 -9.17 8.05
CA ASN A 97 -7.16 -9.15 8.63
C ASN A 97 -6.18 -8.21 7.89
N ALA A 98 -6.69 -7.42 6.93
CA ALA A 98 -5.83 -6.49 6.21
C ALA A 98 -5.46 -5.30 7.10
N SER A 99 -4.16 -4.98 7.10
CA SER A 99 -3.60 -3.82 7.76
C SER A 99 -3.09 -2.81 6.73
N PHE A 100 -3.29 -1.52 7.00
CA PHE A 100 -2.95 -0.42 6.11
C PHE A 100 -1.93 0.49 6.76
N VAL A 101 -0.74 0.55 6.21
CA VAL A 101 0.36 1.38 6.69
C VAL A 101 0.60 2.53 5.73
N PHE A 102 0.51 3.75 6.21
CA PHE A 102 0.77 4.95 5.40
C PHE A 102 2.16 5.50 5.66
N MET A 103 2.92 5.66 4.58
CA MET A 103 4.23 6.31 4.62
C MET A 103 4.08 7.81 4.50
N SER A 104 4.30 8.50 5.61
CA SER A 104 4.41 9.96 5.68
C SER A 104 5.87 10.38 5.49
N ARG A 105 6.11 11.38 4.66
CA ARG A 105 7.43 11.98 4.43
C ARG A 105 7.26 13.49 4.24
N ASN A 106 8.32 14.26 4.49
CA ASN A 106 8.30 15.70 4.22
C ASN A 106 7.79 15.98 2.80
N PRO A 107 6.70 16.74 2.63
CA PRO A 107 6.07 16.95 1.33
C PRO A 107 6.95 17.65 0.31
N MET A 108 7.87 18.52 0.76
CA MET A 108 8.81 19.21 -0.13
C MET A 108 9.87 18.24 -0.68
N ASP A 109 10.34 17.31 0.14
CA ASP A 109 11.28 16.27 -0.30
C ASP A 109 10.60 15.31 -1.27
N VAL A 110 9.34 14.92 -0.99
CA VAL A 110 8.53 14.10 -1.91
C VAL A 110 8.34 14.84 -3.24
N ALA A 111 7.99 16.13 -3.19
CA ALA A 111 7.78 16.93 -4.40
C ALA A 111 9.06 17.07 -5.22
N ALA A 112 10.20 17.32 -4.59
CA ALA A 112 11.49 17.40 -5.26
C ALA A 112 11.87 16.07 -5.94
N ASP A 113 11.69 14.95 -5.22
CA ASP A 113 11.97 13.62 -5.77
C ASP A 113 11.02 13.26 -6.93
N ILE A 114 9.74 13.63 -6.86
CA ILE A 114 8.80 13.45 -7.96
C ILE A 114 9.23 14.27 -9.18
N PHE A 115 9.48 15.57 -8.97
CA PHE A 115 9.81 16.50 -10.06
C PHE A 115 11.09 16.13 -10.80
N THR A 116 12.08 15.57 -10.10
CA THR A 116 13.37 15.18 -10.66
C THR A 116 13.40 13.74 -11.20
N THR A 117 12.30 13.00 -11.02
CA THR A 117 12.22 11.61 -11.54
C THR A 117 11.67 11.60 -12.96
N GLU A 118 12.36 10.91 -13.84
CA GLU A 118 11.83 10.59 -15.17
C GLU A 118 10.78 9.48 -15.05
N TYR A 119 9.53 9.82 -15.32
CA TYR A 119 8.43 8.88 -15.35
C TYR A 119 8.13 8.44 -16.77
N ASN A 120 7.82 7.17 -16.95
CA ASN A 120 7.18 6.68 -18.17
C ASN A 120 5.79 7.33 -18.31
N ALA A 121 5.13 7.16 -19.45
CA ALA A 121 3.82 7.73 -19.74
C ALA A 121 2.82 7.58 -18.57
N SER A 122 1.87 8.50 -18.45
CA SER A 122 0.73 8.52 -17.53
C SER A 122 0.88 9.27 -16.18
N ASN A 123 2.06 9.75 -15.81
CA ASN A 123 2.24 10.52 -14.58
C ASN A 123 2.31 12.04 -14.88
N TYR A 124 1.28 12.57 -15.56
CA TYR A 124 1.26 13.97 -16.00
C TYR A 124 1.39 14.99 -14.87
N TYR A 125 0.93 14.66 -13.66
CA TYR A 125 1.09 15.50 -12.48
C TYR A 125 2.56 15.77 -12.13
N ALA A 126 3.48 14.87 -12.50
CA ALA A 126 4.89 14.94 -12.11
C ALA A 126 5.67 16.08 -12.81
N TYR A 127 5.10 16.72 -13.82
CA TYR A 127 5.77 17.76 -14.61
C TYR A 127 5.40 19.20 -14.20
N ASP A 128 4.49 19.34 -13.24
CA ASP A 128 4.08 20.63 -12.72
C ASP A 128 4.12 20.66 -11.18
N PRO A 129 4.89 21.57 -10.55
CA PRO A 129 5.03 21.62 -9.10
C PRO A 129 3.70 21.79 -8.34
N TYR A 130 2.75 22.54 -8.91
CA TYR A 130 1.43 22.73 -8.30
C TYR A 130 0.66 21.40 -8.29
N SER A 131 0.60 20.72 -9.41
CA SER A 131 -0.05 19.41 -9.55
C SER A 131 0.60 18.33 -8.66
N ILE A 132 1.92 18.40 -8.45
CA ILE A 132 2.62 17.52 -7.51
C ILE A 132 2.12 17.75 -6.08
N MET A 133 2.00 19.03 -5.66
CA MET A 133 1.53 19.34 -4.32
C MET A 133 0.06 18.95 -4.11
N GLU A 134 -0.80 19.15 -5.11
CA GLU A 134 -2.18 18.67 -5.07
C GLU A 134 -2.25 17.14 -4.93
N TYR A 135 -1.43 16.41 -5.68
CA TYR A 135 -1.32 14.96 -5.58
C TYR A 135 -0.89 14.49 -4.19
N ILE A 136 0.12 15.14 -3.58
CA ILE A 136 0.60 14.81 -2.23
C ILE A 136 -0.49 15.08 -1.19
N ASN A 137 -1.14 16.25 -1.27
CA ASN A 137 -2.22 16.64 -0.36
C ASN A 137 -3.41 15.69 -0.48
N TRP A 138 -3.78 15.29 -1.69
CA TRP A 138 -4.85 14.34 -1.91
C TRP A 138 -4.60 12.99 -1.18
N TYR A 139 -3.36 12.48 -1.22
CA TYR A 139 -3.01 11.26 -0.48
C TYR A 139 -3.15 11.45 1.04
N GLN A 140 -2.76 12.61 1.55
CA GLN A 140 -2.87 12.93 2.98
C GLN A 140 -4.33 13.05 3.42
N ASP A 141 -5.14 13.82 2.68
CA ASP A 141 -6.56 14.02 2.97
C ASP A 141 -7.32 12.68 2.94
N PHE A 142 -7.03 11.86 1.94
CA PHE A 142 -7.64 10.54 1.84
C PHE A 142 -7.26 9.63 3.00
N TRP A 143 -5.98 9.66 3.41
CA TRP A 143 -5.51 8.90 4.57
C TRP A 143 -6.18 9.36 5.88
N ASP A 144 -6.38 10.65 6.06
CA ASP A 144 -7.05 11.19 7.25
C ASP A 144 -8.50 10.69 7.34
N ILE A 145 -9.21 10.62 6.22
CA ILE A 145 -10.55 10.01 6.14
C ILE A 145 -10.50 8.52 6.49
N LEU A 146 -9.51 7.79 6.01
CA LEU A 146 -9.39 6.35 6.29
C LEU A 146 -9.14 6.06 7.76
N LYS A 147 -8.26 6.81 8.41
CA LYS A 147 -7.98 6.66 9.86
C LYS A 147 -9.23 6.82 10.71
N GLU A 148 -10.15 7.68 10.30
CA GLU A 148 -11.42 7.85 11.01
C GLU A 148 -12.37 6.66 10.80
N LYS A 149 -12.33 6.04 9.62
CA LYS A 149 -13.25 4.95 9.27
C LYS A 149 -12.82 3.57 9.77
N ILE A 150 -11.52 3.30 9.75
CA ILE A 150 -10.95 2.00 10.10
C ILE A 150 -9.71 2.16 11.00
N PRO A 151 -9.84 2.83 12.17
CA PRO A 151 -8.70 3.22 13.01
C PRO A 151 -7.85 2.02 13.44
N GLU A 152 -8.46 0.90 13.78
CA GLU A 152 -7.77 -0.29 14.28
C GLU A 152 -6.88 -0.98 13.22
N SER A 153 -7.18 -0.73 11.94
CA SER A 153 -6.46 -1.34 10.81
C SER A 153 -5.49 -0.37 10.13
N THR A 154 -5.25 0.81 10.73
CA THR A 154 -4.42 1.86 10.12
C THR A 154 -3.24 2.26 11.00
N LEU A 155 -2.07 2.44 10.39
CA LEU A 155 -0.87 2.93 11.04
C LEU A 155 -0.16 3.96 10.15
N THR A 156 0.32 5.05 10.73
CA THR A 156 1.18 6.02 10.03
C THR A 156 2.63 5.83 10.44
N ILE A 157 3.52 5.68 9.46
CA ILE A 157 4.96 5.62 9.67
C ILE A 157 5.62 6.81 8.99
N ASN A 158 6.48 7.50 9.72
CA ASN A 158 7.27 8.59 9.19
C ASN A 158 8.56 8.06 8.56
N PHE A 159 8.83 8.46 7.31
CA PHE A 159 10.00 8.02 6.54
C PHE A 159 11.32 8.42 7.20
N GLU A 160 11.40 9.64 7.73
CA GLU A 160 12.60 10.15 8.39
C GLU A 160 12.91 9.36 9.67
N CYS A 161 11.88 8.89 10.38
CA CYS A 161 12.03 7.99 11.53
C CYS A 161 12.49 6.60 11.09
N LEU A 162 11.92 6.06 10.02
CA LEU A 162 12.36 4.79 9.44
C LEU A 162 13.85 4.80 9.10
N MET A 163 14.33 5.88 8.49
CA MET A 163 15.73 6.01 8.10
C MET A 163 16.67 6.21 9.28
N LYS A 164 16.22 6.83 10.36
CA LYS A 164 17.04 7.10 11.55
C LYS A 164 17.03 5.97 12.56
N THR A 165 15.91 5.33 12.74
CA THR A 165 15.67 4.34 13.80
C THR A 165 14.81 3.17 13.31
N PRO A 166 15.30 2.37 12.34
CA PRO A 166 14.50 1.30 11.73
C PRO A 166 14.00 0.27 12.76
N HIS A 167 14.80 -0.05 13.78
CA HIS A 167 14.39 -1.00 14.82
C HIS A 167 13.14 -0.53 15.60
N LYS A 168 13.01 0.78 15.90
CA LYS A 168 11.80 1.29 16.58
C LYS A 168 10.57 1.19 15.69
N ILE A 169 10.76 1.34 14.38
CA ILE A 169 9.67 1.16 13.42
C ILE A 169 9.27 -0.31 13.32
N ALA A 170 10.24 -1.22 13.39
CA ALA A 170 9.97 -2.65 13.46
C ALA A 170 9.15 -3.01 14.70
N GLU A 171 9.59 -2.60 15.89
CA GLU A 171 8.85 -2.79 17.15
C GLU A 171 7.39 -2.24 17.05
N GLN A 172 7.21 -1.07 16.44
CA GLN A 172 5.88 -0.50 16.23
C GLN A 172 5.01 -1.36 15.29
N LEU A 173 5.63 -1.89 14.24
CA LEU A 173 4.95 -2.76 13.28
C LEU A 173 4.64 -4.14 13.86
N GLU A 174 5.52 -4.71 14.69
CA GLU A 174 5.29 -5.97 15.40
C GLU A 174 4.03 -5.89 16.27
N VAL A 175 3.91 -4.82 17.03
CA VAL A 175 2.72 -4.58 17.86
C VAL A 175 1.48 -4.43 16.98
N PHE A 176 1.57 -3.64 15.92
CA PHE A 176 0.45 -3.36 15.02
C PHE A 176 0.00 -4.59 14.23
N LEU A 177 0.94 -5.39 13.74
CA LEU A 177 0.66 -6.59 12.93
C LEU A 177 0.47 -7.84 13.80
N SER A 178 0.73 -7.77 15.10
CA SER A 178 0.76 -8.90 16.04
C SER A 178 1.64 -10.05 15.55
N THR A 179 2.77 -9.71 14.92
CA THR A 179 3.74 -10.63 14.31
C THR A 179 5.14 -10.18 14.67
N ASP A 180 5.98 -11.11 15.07
CA ASP A 180 7.39 -10.86 15.36
C ASP A 180 8.16 -10.62 14.04
N ILE A 181 8.70 -9.42 13.87
CA ILE A 181 9.43 -8.98 12.68
C ILE A 181 10.91 -8.95 13.02
N GLU A 182 11.58 -10.09 12.88
CA GLU A 182 13.02 -10.18 13.06
C GLU A 182 13.75 -9.40 11.95
N LEU A 183 14.29 -8.22 12.28
CA LEU A 183 15.22 -7.50 11.40
C LEU A 183 16.64 -8.05 11.63
N THR A 184 17.19 -8.70 10.64
CA THR A 184 18.58 -9.22 10.64
C THR A 184 19.59 -8.16 10.22
#